data_a48a2c69b5db547e138d406f01d9d894
#
_entry.id   a48a2c69b5db547e138d406f01d9d894
#
_cell.length_a   1.000
_cell.length_b   1.000
_cell.length_c   1.000
_cell.angle_alpha   90.00
_cell.angle_beta   90.00
_cell.angle_gamma   90.00
#
_symmetry.space_group_name_H-M   'P 1'
#
loop_
_entity.id
_entity.type
_entity.pdbx_description
1 polymer ?
#
loop_
_entity_poly.entity_id
_entity_poly.type
_entity_poly.pdbx_seq_one_letter_code
_entity_poly.pdbx_strand_id
1 'polypeptide(L)'
;MGLAQQTRDRHVVASRALYGGSHNLLDYTLPRFGIGTTFVDPRDLDAWRAAVRPSTRLFFGETLGNPGLDVLDIPRVAALAHDAGVPLLVDSTFTTPHLVRPFEHGADLV
;
A
#
# COMPACT_ATOMS: atom_id res chain seq x y z
N MET A 1 -11.72 -7.19 24.57
CA MET A 1 -11.90 -7.43 23.14
C MET A 1 -11.72 -8.89 22.83
N GLY A 2 -12.66 -9.48 22.07
CA GLY A 2 -12.64 -10.91 21.81
C GLY A 2 -11.85 -11.30 20.57
N LEU A 3 -11.68 -12.60 20.37
CA LEU A 3 -11.02 -13.17 19.19
C LEU A 3 -11.60 -12.66 17.87
N ALA A 4 -12.92 -12.43 17.80
CA ALA A 4 -13.58 -11.94 16.60
C ALA A 4 -13.05 -10.58 16.17
N GLN A 5 -12.71 -9.71 17.14
CA GLN A 5 -12.15 -8.40 16.84
C GLN A 5 -10.69 -8.52 16.39
N GLN A 6 -9.91 -9.43 16.98
CA GLN A 6 -8.53 -9.68 16.57
C GLN A 6 -8.48 -10.22 15.13
N THR A 7 -9.42 -11.12 14.75
CA THR A 7 -9.48 -11.65 13.40
C THR A 7 -9.98 -10.64 12.38
N ARG A 8 -10.75 -9.63 12.80
CA ARG A 8 -11.21 -8.54 11.94
C ARG A 8 -10.19 -7.41 11.82
N ASP A 9 -9.28 -7.31 12.79
CA ASP A 9 -8.29 -6.25 12.80
C ASP A 9 -7.23 -6.56 11.73
N ARG A 10 -7.33 -5.85 10.62
CA ARG A 10 -6.42 -5.92 9.49
C ARG A 10 -5.86 -4.54 9.24
N HIS A 11 -4.64 -4.50 8.74
CA HIS A 11 -3.92 -3.25 8.56
C HIS A 11 -3.28 -3.20 7.17
N VAL A 12 -3.35 -2.02 6.56
CA VAL A 12 -2.72 -1.71 5.28
C VAL A 12 -1.75 -0.55 5.48
N VAL A 13 -0.56 -0.66 4.89
CA VAL A 13 0.36 0.47 4.75
C VAL A 13 0.23 0.97 3.33
N ALA A 14 -0.11 2.22 3.14
CA ALA A 14 -0.40 2.78 1.83
C ALA A 14 0.35 4.10 1.60
N SER A 15 0.71 4.33 0.34
CA SER A 15 1.17 5.66 -0.07
C SER A 15 0.06 6.68 0.18
N ARG A 16 0.40 7.85 0.73
CA ARG A 16 -0.55 8.95 0.84
C ARG A 16 -0.83 9.63 -0.51
N ALA A 17 0.04 9.43 -1.51
CA ALA A 17 -0.11 9.98 -2.85
C ALA A 17 -0.99 9.07 -3.70
N LEU A 18 -2.29 9.00 -3.38
CA LEU A 18 -3.26 8.15 -4.04
C LEU A 18 -4.37 8.96 -4.70
N TYR A 19 -4.95 8.40 -5.76
CA TYR A 19 -6.17 8.92 -6.35
C TYR A 19 -7.31 8.94 -5.32
N GLY A 20 -8.19 9.97 -5.40
CA GLY A 20 -9.22 10.21 -4.39
C GLY A 20 -10.11 9.00 -4.08
N GLY A 21 -10.47 8.20 -5.11
CA GLY A 21 -11.28 7.01 -4.90
C GLY A 21 -10.58 5.95 -4.05
N SER A 22 -9.29 5.70 -4.30
CA SER A 22 -8.51 4.77 -3.49
C SER A 22 -8.31 5.29 -2.07
N HIS A 23 -8.06 6.57 -1.91
CA HIS A 23 -7.93 7.20 -0.60
C HIS A 23 -9.23 7.05 0.20
N ASN A 24 -10.38 7.33 -0.42
CA ASN A 24 -11.67 7.18 0.24
C ASN A 24 -11.96 5.74 0.63
N LEU A 25 -11.64 4.78 -0.22
CA LEU A 25 -11.80 3.36 0.09
C LEU A 25 -11.03 3.00 1.36
N LEU A 26 -9.76 3.39 1.44
CA LEU A 26 -8.88 3.05 2.56
C LEU A 26 -9.23 3.83 3.83
N ASP A 27 -9.62 5.08 3.71
CA ASP A 27 -9.81 5.97 4.86
C ASP A 27 -11.23 5.90 5.44
N TYR A 28 -12.24 5.70 4.59
CA TYR A 28 -13.65 5.72 5.01
C TYR A 28 -14.34 4.37 4.93
N THR A 29 -14.16 3.64 3.85
CA THR A 29 -14.94 2.42 3.59
C THR A 29 -14.40 1.23 4.36
N LEU A 30 -13.12 0.93 4.22
CA LEU A 30 -12.52 -0.25 4.83
C LEU A 30 -12.49 -0.22 6.36
N PRO A 31 -12.36 0.93 7.05
CA PRO A 31 -12.43 0.93 8.51
C PRO A 31 -13.75 0.39 9.07
N ARG A 32 -14.84 0.50 8.32
CA ARG A 32 -16.14 -0.07 8.71
C ARG A 32 -16.11 -1.60 8.77
N PHE A 33 -15.13 -2.22 8.11
CA PHE A 33 -14.94 -3.67 8.09
C PHE A 33 -13.77 -4.10 8.97
N GLY A 34 -13.25 -3.21 9.83
CA GLY A 34 -12.14 -3.52 10.70
C GLY A 34 -10.78 -3.48 10.02
N ILE A 35 -10.67 -2.80 8.87
CA ILE A 35 -9.42 -2.67 8.11
C ILE A 35 -8.91 -1.25 8.27
N GLY A 36 -7.83 -1.09 9.04
CA GLY A 36 -7.17 0.20 9.25
C GLY A 36 -6.05 0.44 8.23
N THR A 37 -5.75 1.70 7.97
CA THR A 37 -4.67 2.09 7.04
C THR A 37 -3.78 3.14 7.68
N THR A 38 -2.46 2.96 7.54
CA THR A 38 -1.48 4.00 7.82
C THR A 38 -0.96 4.51 6.49
N PHE A 39 -1.14 5.82 6.27
CA PHE A 39 -0.64 6.48 5.06
C PHE A 39 0.77 7.00 5.30
N VAL A 40 1.66 6.78 4.32
CA VAL A 40 3.05 7.18 4.41
C VAL A 40 3.47 7.97 3.17
N ASP A 41 4.50 8.80 3.31
CA ASP A 41 5.14 9.42 2.15
C ASP A 41 5.77 8.31 1.29
N PRO A 42 5.36 8.15 0.01
CA PRO A 42 5.87 7.06 -0.82
C PRO A 42 7.38 7.10 -1.04
N ARG A 43 8.02 8.25 -0.83
CA ARG A 43 9.46 8.42 -1.00
C ARG A 43 10.25 8.16 0.28
N ASP A 44 9.58 8.04 1.42
CA ASP A 44 10.21 7.80 2.71
C ASP A 44 10.16 6.31 3.06
N LEU A 45 11.23 5.59 2.72
CA LEU A 45 11.31 4.15 2.96
C LEU A 45 11.28 3.81 4.45
N ASP A 46 11.83 4.67 5.30
CA ASP A 46 11.77 4.45 6.74
C ASP A 46 10.35 4.57 7.27
N ALA A 47 9.52 5.45 6.70
CA ALA A 47 8.11 5.56 7.06
C ALA A 47 7.34 4.29 6.71
N TRP A 48 7.62 3.69 5.54
CA TRP A 48 7.02 2.39 5.18
C TRP A 48 7.35 1.34 6.23
N ARG A 49 8.63 1.23 6.60
CA ARG A 49 9.08 0.26 7.59
C ARG A 49 8.45 0.49 8.96
N ALA A 50 8.43 1.75 9.40
CA ALA A 50 7.93 2.12 10.72
C ALA A 50 6.41 1.91 10.86
N ALA A 51 5.67 1.93 9.76
CA ALA A 51 4.22 1.77 9.76
C ALA A 51 3.76 0.31 9.90
N VAL A 52 4.67 -0.66 9.72
CA VAL A 52 4.32 -2.08 9.79
C VAL A 52 3.90 -2.47 11.21
N ARG A 53 2.80 -3.21 11.31
CA ARG A 53 2.26 -3.78 12.55
C ARG A 53 2.09 -5.29 12.40
N PRO A 54 1.92 -6.04 13.50
CA PRO A 54 1.62 -7.47 13.40
C PRO A 54 0.37 -7.78 12.57
N SER A 55 -0.60 -6.84 12.53
CA SER A 55 -1.83 -6.96 11.75
C SER A 55 -1.69 -6.53 10.29
N THR A 56 -0.54 -6.03 9.86
CA THR A 56 -0.33 -5.57 8.48
C THR A 56 -0.42 -6.75 7.51
N ARG A 57 -1.25 -6.60 6.47
CA ARG A 57 -1.53 -7.63 5.48
C ARG A 57 -1.18 -7.22 4.05
N LEU A 58 -0.96 -5.94 3.81
CA LEU A 58 -0.78 -5.42 2.45
C LEU A 58 -0.04 -4.09 2.49
N PHE A 59 0.85 -3.91 1.50
CA PHE A 59 1.37 -2.60 1.10
C PHE A 59 0.65 -2.18 -0.19
N PHE A 60 0.27 -0.92 -0.28
CA PHE A 60 -0.46 -0.39 -1.43
C PHE A 60 0.15 0.95 -1.90
N GLY A 61 0.32 1.08 -3.21
CA GLY A 61 0.78 2.32 -3.80
C GLY A 61 0.37 2.44 -5.26
N GLU A 62 0.55 3.62 -5.82
CA GLU A 62 0.37 3.88 -7.24
C GLU A 62 1.73 4.07 -7.89
N THR A 63 1.90 3.60 -9.13
CA THR A 63 3.15 3.75 -9.88
C THR A 63 3.53 5.23 -9.99
N LEU A 64 2.56 6.06 -10.35
CA LEU A 64 2.64 7.51 -10.30
C LEU A 64 1.57 8.01 -9.35
N GLY A 65 2.00 8.68 -8.27
CA GLY A 65 1.07 9.24 -7.30
C GLY A 65 0.17 10.31 -7.90
N ASN A 66 -1.05 10.40 -7.41
CA ASN A 66 -2.04 11.36 -7.86
C ASN A 66 -2.54 12.18 -6.67
N PRO A 67 -2.62 13.51 -6.75
CA PRO A 67 -2.37 14.36 -7.93
C PRO A 67 -0.91 14.78 -8.14
N GLY A 68 -0.02 14.48 -7.21
CA GLY A 68 1.35 15.00 -7.22
C GLY A 68 2.29 14.33 -8.20
N LEU A 69 1.90 13.24 -8.86
CA LEU A 69 2.72 12.47 -9.80
C LEU A 69 4.04 11.96 -9.18
N ASP A 70 4.03 11.66 -7.88
CA ASP A 70 5.18 11.09 -7.20
C ASP A 70 5.44 9.67 -7.71
N VAL A 71 6.67 9.39 -8.13
CA VAL A 71 7.04 8.07 -8.64
C VAL A 71 7.32 7.14 -7.46
N LEU A 72 6.67 5.97 -7.47
CA LEU A 72 6.89 4.92 -6.47
C LEU A 72 8.16 4.14 -6.79
N ASP A 73 9.07 4.02 -5.83
CA ASP A 73 10.24 3.13 -5.95
C ASP A 73 9.80 1.68 -5.68
N ILE A 74 9.26 1.04 -6.70
CA ILE A 74 8.66 -0.30 -6.57
C ILE A 74 9.65 -1.33 -6.04
N PRO A 75 10.90 -1.45 -6.55
CA PRO A 75 11.82 -2.45 -6.04
C PRO A 75 12.10 -2.33 -4.55
N ARG A 76 12.31 -1.11 -4.06
CA ARG A 76 12.63 -0.88 -2.64
C ARG A 76 11.43 -1.06 -1.74
N VAL A 77 10.26 -0.58 -2.15
CA VAL A 77 9.03 -0.78 -1.38
C VAL A 77 8.63 -2.25 -1.37
N ALA A 78 8.79 -2.95 -2.49
CA ALA A 78 8.56 -4.39 -2.55
C ALA A 78 9.48 -5.16 -1.60
N ALA A 79 10.76 -4.79 -1.54
CA ALA A 79 11.70 -5.43 -0.60
C ALA A 79 11.26 -5.25 0.86
N LEU A 80 10.79 -4.05 1.22
CA LEU A 80 10.27 -3.78 2.57
C LEU A 80 9.01 -4.60 2.86
N ALA A 81 8.10 -4.70 1.90
CA ALA A 81 6.89 -5.50 2.04
C ALA A 81 7.23 -6.98 2.24
N HIS A 82 8.13 -7.52 1.43
CA HIS A 82 8.54 -8.91 1.50
C HIS A 82 9.28 -9.22 2.81
N ASP A 83 10.10 -8.29 3.30
CA ASP A 83 10.75 -8.42 4.61
C ASP A 83 9.72 -8.48 5.75
N ALA A 84 8.60 -7.78 5.60
CA ALA A 84 7.49 -7.82 6.55
C ALA A 84 6.56 -9.03 6.33
N GLY A 85 6.80 -9.83 5.30
CA GLY A 85 5.98 -10.98 4.97
C GLY A 85 4.63 -10.64 4.33
N VAL A 86 4.51 -9.49 3.68
CA VAL A 86 3.26 -9.04 3.07
C VAL A 86 3.44 -8.72 1.58
N PRO A 87 2.36 -8.84 0.77
CA PRO A 87 2.42 -8.50 -0.64
C PRO A 87 2.39 -6.98 -0.87
N LEU A 88 2.90 -6.55 -2.03
CA LEU A 88 2.76 -5.20 -2.54
C LEU A 88 1.76 -5.20 -3.70
N LEU A 89 0.70 -4.42 -3.55
CA LEU A 89 -0.27 -4.14 -4.61
C LEU A 89 0.01 -2.76 -5.20
N VAL A 90 0.16 -2.69 -6.52
CA VAL A 90 0.47 -1.44 -7.23
C VAL A 90 -0.63 -1.14 -8.24
N ASP A 91 -1.20 0.06 -8.14
CA ASP A 91 -2.11 0.59 -9.17
C ASP A 91 -1.26 1.28 -10.24
N SER A 92 -1.30 0.75 -11.46
CA SER A 92 -0.55 1.26 -12.61
C SER A 92 -1.45 1.87 -13.69
N THR A 93 -2.60 2.40 -13.31
CA THR A 93 -3.58 2.93 -14.24
C THR A 93 -3.00 3.98 -15.19
N PHE A 94 -2.17 4.89 -14.66
CA PHE A 94 -1.57 5.95 -15.49
C PHE A 94 -0.43 5.48 -16.38
N THR A 95 0.40 4.54 -15.90
CA THR A 95 1.60 4.15 -16.65
C THR A 95 1.33 3.02 -17.62
N THR A 96 0.40 2.13 -17.28
CA THR A 96 0.16 0.88 -17.98
C THR A 96 1.41 0.00 -18.08
N PRO A 97 1.31 -1.29 -18.47
CA PRO A 97 2.48 -2.15 -18.67
C PRO A 97 3.44 -1.69 -19.77
N HIS A 98 3.00 -0.78 -20.63
CA HIS A 98 3.85 -0.24 -21.69
C HIS A 98 4.97 0.65 -21.15
N LEU A 99 4.68 1.48 -20.14
CA LEU A 99 5.65 2.41 -19.55
C LEU A 99 6.37 1.79 -18.35
N VAL A 100 5.64 1.09 -17.47
CA VAL A 100 6.20 0.45 -16.29
C VAL A 100 5.58 -0.92 -16.13
N ARG A 101 6.39 -1.92 -15.81
CA ARG A 101 5.95 -3.29 -15.54
C ARG A 101 6.22 -3.63 -14.08
N PRO A 102 5.23 -3.37 -13.19
CA PRO A 102 5.45 -3.51 -11.74
C PRO A 102 5.89 -4.90 -11.31
N PHE A 103 5.41 -5.96 -11.96
CA PHE A 103 5.82 -7.34 -11.64
C PHE A 103 7.32 -7.55 -11.84
N GLU A 104 7.91 -6.94 -12.86
CA GLU A 104 9.35 -7.04 -13.12
C GLU A 104 10.17 -6.31 -12.07
N HIS A 105 9.54 -5.43 -11.29
CA HIS A 105 10.19 -4.66 -10.23
C HIS A 105 9.84 -5.16 -8.82
N GLY A 106 9.10 -6.25 -8.70
CA GLY A 106 8.85 -6.90 -7.42
C GLY A 106 7.43 -6.80 -6.86
N ALA A 107 6.52 -6.09 -7.54
CA ALA A 107 5.12 -6.07 -7.12
C ALA A 107 4.49 -7.46 -7.23
N ASP A 108 3.66 -7.81 -6.26
CA ASP A 108 2.97 -9.11 -6.21
C ASP A 108 1.61 -9.04 -6.89
N LEU A 109 0.96 -7.87 -6.84
CA LEU A 109 -0.36 -7.62 -7.41
C LEU A 109 -0.34 -6.28 -8.15
N VAL A 110 -1.08 -6.19 -9.22
CA VAL A 110 -1.18 -4.97 -10.02
C VAL A 110 -2.64 -4.67 -10.38
#